data_dacba2980a244798d5a842f867d5c233
#
_entry.id   dacba2980a244798d5a842f867d5c233
#
_cell.length_a   1.000
_cell.length_b   1.000
_cell.length_c   1.000
_cell.angle_alpha   90.00
_cell.angle_beta   90.00
_cell.angle_gamma   90.00
#
_symmetry.space_group_name_H-M   'P 1'
#
loop_
_entity.id
_entity.type
_entity.pdbx_description
1 polymer ?
#
loop_
_entity_poly.entity_id
_entity_poly.type
_entity_poly.pdbx_seq_one_letter_code
_entity_poly.pdbx_strand_id
1 'polypeptide(L)'
;MRLFVIAGHNKNKPGARAYNGLYEHHYTLRAQGLMQQKHCMLQMEGSIMEDNRDQSLSQVIQFINDNSRPGDYGIDIHFNNNNPHATGSEGFLHPNTGRTNRKIASSIIRQGAEIIGIPVRRYLAKRDYKYPEESFLGSLAIIEKTRIPFFLYEPCFLNEKDLTKYLKVERQVWRMVIETYEENLKSF
;
A
#
# COMPACT_ATOMS: atom_id res chain seq x y z
N MET A 1 14.18 13.09 -3.00
CA MET A 1 13.56 11.87 -2.47
C MET A 1 12.14 11.82 -2.99
N ARG A 2 11.69 10.68 -3.53
CA ARG A 2 10.40 10.55 -4.21
C ARG A 2 9.64 9.36 -3.63
N LEU A 3 8.31 9.42 -3.70
CA LEU A 3 7.44 8.32 -3.32
C LEU A 3 6.79 7.72 -4.57
N PHE A 4 7.08 6.46 -4.87
CA PHE A 4 6.37 5.68 -5.89
C PHE A 4 5.07 5.15 -5.28
N VAL A 5 3.94 5.48 -5.90
CA VAL A 5 2.62 5.03 -5.45
C VAL A 5 2.02 4.12 -6.50
N ILE A 6 1.89 2.86 -6.18
CA ILE A 6 1.41 1.83 -7.09
C ILE A 6 0.02 1.37 -6.64
N ALA A 7 -0.91 1.33 -7.58
CA ALA A 7 -2.19 0.68 -7.39
C ALA A 7 -2.04 -0.81 -7.64
N GLY A 8 -2.26 -1.64 -6.64
CA GLY A 8 -2.24 -3.10 -6.79
C GLY A 8 -3.26 -3.58 -7.81
N HIS A 9 -2.94 -4.67 -8.49
CA HIS A 9 -3.73 -5.24 -9.57
C HIS A 9 -3.84 -4.36 -10.84
N ASN A 10 -4.58 -4.83 -11.82
CA ASN A 10 -4.87 -4.10 -13.06
C ASN A 10 -6.19 -4.61 -13.67
N LYS A 11 -6.64 -4.00 -14.77
CA LYS A 11 -7.92 -4.38 -15.41
C LYS A 11 -7.98 -5.84 -15.88
N ASN A 12 -6.84 -6.46 -16.23
CA ASN A 12 -6.74 -7.83 -16.71
C ASN A 12 -6.62 -8.85 -15.55
N LYS A 13 -6.16 -8.39 -14.39
CA LYS A 13 -6.05 -9.15 -13.14
C LYS A 13 -6.58 -8.30 -11.99
N PRO A 14 -7.91 -8.14 -11.89
CA PRO A 14 -8.53 -7.10 -11.07
C PRO A 14 -8.49 -7.37 -9.56
N GLY A 15 -7.86 -8.45 -9.12
CA GLY A 15 -7.80 -8.82 -7.70
C GLY A 15 -9.11 -9.42 -7.19
N ALA A 16 -9.29 -9.35 -5.89
CA ALA A 16 -10.42 -9.91 -5.20
C ALA A 16 -11.72 -9.11 -5.46
N ARG A 17 -12.87 -9.78 -5.34
CA ARG A 17 -14.18 -9.15 -5.46
C ARG A 17 -14.68 -8.71 -4.09
N ALA A 18 -15.04 -7.44 -3.96
CA ALA A 18 -15.64 -6.88 -2.76
C ALA A 18 -17.10 -7.29 -2.58
N TYR A 19 -17.65 -7.12 -1.38
CA TYR A 19 -19.03 -7.45 -1.05
C TYR A 19 -20.06 -6.75 -1.94
N ASN A 20 -19.75 -5.55 -2.42
CA ASN A 20 -20.63 -4.76 -3.31
C ASN A 20 -20.43 -5.04 -4.80
N GLY A 21 -19.65 -6.06 -5.14
CA GLY A 21 -19.46 -6.56 -6.51
C GLY A 21 -18.31 -5.90 -7.28
N LEU A 22 -17.72 -4.81 -6.81
CA LEU A 22 -16.54 -4.20 -7.42
C LEU A 22 -15.29 -5.03 -7.13
N TYR A 23 -14.29 -4.92 -7.98
CA TYR A 23 -13.00 -5.57 -7.78
C TYR A 23 -12.01 -4.67 -7.04
N GLU A 24 -11.03 -5.28 -6.40
CA GLU A 24 -9.95 -4.64 -5.64
C GLU A 24 -9.29 -3.51 -6.43
N HIS A 25 -9.01 -3.74 -7.71
CA HIS A 25 -8.43 -2.76 -8.62
C HIS A 25 -9.17 -1.41 -8.66
N HIS A 26 -10.49 -1.38 -8.49
CA HIS A 26 -11.25 -0.11 -8.42
C HIS A 26 -10.87 0.70 -7.19
N TYR A 27 -10.64 0.05 -6.07
CA TYR A 27 -10.29 0.70 -4.80
C TYR A 27 -8.83 1.14 -4.79
N THR A 28 -7.93 0.33 -5.35
CA THR A 28 -6.51 0.67 -5.41
C THR A 28 -6.25 1.86 -6.33
N LEU A 29 -6.89 1.93 -7.50
CA LEU A 29 -6.84 3.10 -8.39
C LEU A 29 -7.45 4.35 -7.75
N ARG A 30 -8.58 4.19 -7.05
CA ARG A 30 -9.20 5.31 -6.34
C ARG A 30 -8.28 5.86 -5.25
N ALA A 31 -7.65 4.98 -4.48
CA ALA A 31 -6.67 5.32 -3.47
C ALA A 31 -5.47 6.08 -4.05
N GLN A 32 -4.88 5.57 -5.13
CA GLN A 32 -3.80 6.21 -5.87
C GLN A 32 -4.22 7.62 -6.33
N GLY A 33 -5.41 7.77 -6.92
CA GLY A 33 -5.94 9.07 -7.34
C GLY A 33 -6.14 10.06 -6.19
N LEU A 34 -6.56 9.61 -5.00
CA LEU A 34 -6.67 10.45 -3.82
C LEU A 34 -5.31 10.93 -3.32
N MET A 35 -4.29 10.08 -3.36
CA MET A 35 -2.92 10.48 -3.02
C MET A 35 -2.37 11.50 -4.03
N GLN A 36 -2.65 11.34 -5.32
CA GLN A 36 -2.25 12.29 -6.36
C GLN A 36 -2.85 13.68 -6.11
N GLN A 37 -4.14 13.75 -5.83
CA GLN A 37 -4.82 15.03 -5.54
C GLN A 37 -4.18 15.74 -4.35
N LYS A 38 -3.91 15.00 -3.28
CA LYS A 38 -3.29 15.57 -2.07
C LYS A 38 -1.88 16.08 -2.36
N HIS A 39 -1.08 15.33 -3.10
CA HIS A 39 0.26 15.71 -3.50
C HIS A 39 0.27 17.02 -4.31
N CYS A 40 -0.62 17.15 -5.29
CA CYS A 40 -0.77 18.40 -6.05
C CYS A 40 -1.15 19.58 -5.16
N MET A 41 -1.95 19.37 -4.11
CA MET A 41 -2.34 20.42 -3.17
C MET A 41 -1.20 20.88 -2.24
N LEU A 42 -0.25 19.98 -1.93
CA LEU A 42 0.86 20.27 -1.01
C LEU A 42 2.12 20.79 -1.72
N GLN A 43 2.11 20.92 -3.04
CA GLN A 43 3.27 21.32 -3.86
C GLN A 43 4.56 20.54 -3.53
N MET A 44 4.42 19.24 -3.29
CA MET A 44 5.57 18.39 -2.99
C MET A 44 6.47 18.22 -4.21
N GLU A 45 7.74 18.52 -4.09
CA GLU A 45 8.73 18.12 -5.06
C GLU A 45 8.91 16.59 -5.02
N GLY A 46 8.63 15.92 -6.11
CA GLY A 46 9.21 14.61 -6.40
C GLY A 46 8.41 13.36 -6.08
N SER A 47 7.07 13.33 -6.08
CA SER A 47 6.38 12.04 -6.17
C SER A 47 6.23 11.61 -7.62
N ILE A 48 6.37 10.32 -7.84
CA ILE A 48 6.08 9.69 -9.13
C ILE A 48 4.93 8.73 -8.90
N MET A 49 3.92 8.85 -9.72
CA MET A 49 2.81 7.93 -9.71
C MET A 49 2.76 7.23 -11.04
N GLU A 50 2.73 5.92 -10.99
CA GLU A 50 2.62 5.10 -12.17
C GLU A 50 1.17 4.72 -12.41
N ASP A 51 0.69 4.97 -13.61
CA ASP A 51 -0.56 4.40 -14.08
C ASP A 51 -0.28 2.98 -14.57
N ASN A 52 -0.51 2.01 -13.70
CA ASN A 52 -0.25 0.60 -13.96
C ASN A 52 -1.48 -0.19 -14.44
N ARG A 53 -2.54 0.48 -14.91
CA ARG A 53 -3.82 -0.14 -15.29
C ARG A 53 -3.69 -1.27 -16.29
N ASP A 54 -2.71 -1.19 -17.20
CA ASP A 54 -2.48 -2.15 -18.28
C ASP A 54 -1.16 -2.89 -18.17
N GLN A 55 -0.37 -2.63 -17.15
CA GLN A 55 0.96 -3.20 -16.99
C GLN A 55 0.92 -4.51 -16.20
N SER A 56 1.81 -5.41 -16.54
CA SER A 56 2.11 -6.58 -15.72
C SER A 56 2.97 -6.18 -14.52
N LEU A 57 2.92 -6.95 -13.44
CA LEU A 57 3.76 -6.70 -12.25
C LEU A 57 5.25 -6.62 -12.59
N SER A 58 5.74 -7.42 -13.54
CA SER A 58 7.14 -7.36 -13.99
C SER A 58 7.48 -6.03 -14.68
N GLN A 59 6.57 -5.48 -15.49
CA GLN A 59 6.76 -4.18 -16.12
C GLN A 59 6.77 -3.04 -15.09
N VAL A 60 5.87 -3.10 -14.11
CA VAL A 60 5.84 -2.13 -12.99
C VAL A 60 7.15 -2.18 -12.19
N ILE A 61 7.63 -3.36 -11.83
CA ILE A 61 8.91 -3.53 -11.12
C ILE A 61 10.08 -3.00 -11.95
N GLN A 62 10.11 -3.31 -13.24
CA GLN A 62 11.14 -2.79 -14.15
C GLN A 62 11.11 -1.27 -14.21
N PHE A 63 9.92 -0.66 -14.42
CA PHE A 63 9.76 0.79 -14.42
C PHE A 63 10.29 1.44 -13.13
N ILE A 64 9.94 0.89 -11.97
CA ILE A 64 10.42 1.38 -10.69
C ILE A 64 11.95 1.31 -10.63
N ASN A 65 12.53 0.18 -11.01
CA ASN A 65 13.98 -0.03 -10.94
C ASN A 65 14.76 0.86 -11.91
N ASP A 66 14.20 1.16 -13.07
CA ASP A 66 14.83 2.02 -14.08
C ASP A 66 14.74 3.51 -13.72
N ASN A 67 13.72 3.90 -12.94
CA ASN A 67 13.45 5.30 -12.62
C ASN A 67 13.77 5.69 -11.17
N SER A 68 13.98 4.72 -10.26
CA SER A 68 14.26 5.01 -8.85
C SER A 68 15.73 5.34 -8.59
N ARG A 69 15.96 6.07 -7.50
CA ARG A 69 17.29 6.47 -7.00
C ARG A 69 17.43 6.10 -5.52
N PRO A 70 18.66 5.95 -5.02
CA PRO A 70 18.87 5.80 -3.58
C PRO A 70 18.18 6.92 -2.79
N GLY A 71 17.44 6.54 -1.76
CA GLY A 71 16.64 7.46 -0.96
C GLY A 71 15.18 7.59 -1.38
N ASP A 72 14.77 7.06 -2.54
CA ASP A 72 13.36 6.97 -2.90
C ASP A 72 12.66 5.83 -2.13
N TYR A 73 11.33 5.90 -2.06
CA TYR A 73 10.45 4.93 -1.39
C TYR A 73 9.29 4.54 -2.28
N GLY A 74 8.64 3.42 -1.96
CA GLY A 74 7.44 3.00 -2.63
C GLY A 74 6.36 2.52 -1.68
N ILE A 75 5.10 2.71 -2.09
CA ILE A 75 3.93 2.11 -1.49
C ILE A 75 3.13 1.37 -2.56
N ASP A 76 2.81 0.12 -2.28
CA ASP A 76 1.92 -0.71 -3.10
C ASP A 76 0.59 -0.85 -2.36
N ILE A 77 -0.48 -0.40 -2.98
CA ILE A 77 -1.79 -0.32 -2.37
C ILE A 77 -2.58 -1.56 -2.71
N HIS A 78 -3.02 -2.28 -1.70
CA HIS A 78 -3.88 -3.44 -1.80
C HIS A 78 -5.07 -3.36 -0.86
N PHE A 79 -5.99 -4.32 -0.97
CA PHE A 79 -7.08 -4.54 -0.03
C PHE A 79 -7.22 -6.03 0.24
N ASN A 80 -7.30 -6.38 1.50
CA ASN A 80 -7.35 -7.77 1.89
C ASN A 80 -8.71 -8.43 1.59
N ASN A 81 -8.68 -9.70 1.23
CA ASN A 81 -9.90 -10.49 1.09
C ASN A 81 -9.61 -11.93 1.49
N ASN A 82 -10.19 -12.37 2.59
CA ASN A 82 -10.03 -13.74 3.06
C ASN A 82 -11.43 -14.30 3.37
N ASN A 83 -11.87 -14.22 4.61
CA ASN A 83 -13.22 -14.64 4.98
C ASN A 83 -14.07 -13.42 5.37
N PRO A 84 -15.41 -13.52 5.31
CA PRO A 84 -16.31 -12.39 5.60
C PRO A 84 -16.22 -11.85 7.02
N HIS A 85 -15.62 -12.59 7.94
CA HIS A 85 -15.46 -12.20 9.35
C HIS A 85 -14.07 -11.63 9.66
N ALA A 86 -13.13 -11.72 8.71
CA ALA A 86 -11.81 -11.12 8.89
C ALA A 86 -11.91 -9.59 8.98
N THR A 87 -11.06 -8.97 9.79
CA THR A 87 -11.06 -7.52 9.99
C THR A 87 -9.66 -7.05 10.32
N GLY A 88 -9.37 -5.81 9.97
CA GLY A 88 -8.17 -5.11 10.39
C GLY A 88 -7.30 -4.60 9.25
N SER A 89 -6.39 -3.70 9.63
CA SER A 89 -5.38 -3.11 8.76
C SER A 89 -4.07 -3.89 8.90
N GLU A 90 -3.39 -4.13 7.79
CA GLU A 90 -2.11 -4.83 7.79
C GLU A 90 -1.15 -4.29 6.72
N GLY A 91 0.11 -4.68 6.79
CA GLY A 91 1.09 -4.30 5.79
C GLY A 91 2.36 -5.14 5.85
N PHE A 92 3.11 -5.12 4.75
CA PHE A 92 4.24 -6.00 4.51
C PHE A 92 5.47 -5.23 4.06
N LEU A 93 6.62 -5.60 4.60
CA LEU A 93 7.93 -5.04 4.31
C LEU A 93 8.95 -6.14 4.05
N HIS A 94 9.98 -5.80 3.29
CA HIS A 94 11.14 -6.70 3.19
C HIS A 94 11.83 -6.88 4.56
N PRO A 95 12.31 -8.10 4.90
CA PRO A 95 12.98 -8.37 6.18
C PRO A 95 14.17 -7.46 6.48
N ASN A 96 14.85 -7.01 5.42
CA ASN A 96 16.03 -6.15 5.53
C ASN A 96 15.68 -4.65 5.47
N THR A 97 14.40 -4.29 5.53
CA THR A 97 13.97 -2.90 5.54
C THR A 97 14.55 -2.15 6.74
N GLY A 98 15.14 -0.99 6.50
CA GLY A 98 15.76 -0.15 7.52
C GLY A 98 14.77 0.36 8.58
N ARG A 99 15.31 0.76 9.74
CA ARG A 99 14.52 1.16 10.92
C ARG A 99 13.50 2.28 10.63
N THR A 100 13.90 3.27 9.83
CA THR A 100 13.03 4.40 9.47
C THR A 100 11.80 3.94 8.70
N ASN A 101 11.97 3.11 7.67
CA ASN A 101 10.85 2.60 6.88
C ASN A 101 9.91 1.71 7.70
N ARG A 102 10.46 0.94 8.65
CA ARG A 102 9.64 0.17 9.60
C ARG A 102 8.81 1.09 10.49
N LYS A 103 9.36 2.21 10.95
CA LYS A 103 8.61 3.21 11.75
C LYS A 103 7.49 3.85 10.92
N ILE A 104 7.78 4.27 9.68
CA ILE A 104 6.80 4.86 8.76
C ILE A 104 5.66 3.87 8.53
N ALA A 105 5.95 2.65 8.12
CA ALA A 105 4.95 1.62 7.86
C ALA A 105 4.10 1.30 9.12
N SER A 106 4.75 1.16 10.28
CA SER A 106 4.04 0.93 11.55
C SER A 106 3.11 2.09 11.90
N SER A 107 3.55 3.32 11.68
CA SER A 107 2.74 4.52 11.91
C SER A 107 1.52 4.54 10.98
N ILE A 108 1.72 4.29 9.70
CA ILE A 108 0.64 4.24 8.69
C ILE A 108 -0.40 3.18 9.06
N ILE A 109 0.01 1.97 9.40
CA ILE A 109 -0.92 0.88 9.75
C ILE A 109 -1.75 1.25 10.98
N ARG A 110 -1.12 1.78 12.04
CA ARG A 110 -1.82 2.14 13.28
C ARG A 110 -2.78 3.30 13.09
N GLN A 111 -2.33 4.38 12.49
CA GLN A 111 -3.15 5.56 12.25
C GLN A 111 -4.30 5.24 11.27
N GLY A 112 -4.02 4.48 10.21
CA GLY A 112 -5.04 4.04 9.27
C GLY A 112 -6.11 3.18 9.94
N ALA A 113 -5.71 2.21 10.77
CA ALA A 113 -6.62 1.38 11.55
C ALA A 113 -7.49 2.21 12.51
N GLU A 114 -6.90 3.20 13.19
CA GLU A 114 -7.59 4.12 14.09
C GLU A 114 -8.61 4.99 13.35
N ILE A 115 -8.21 5.62 12.23
CA ILE A 115 -9.09 6.44 11.39
C ILE A 115 -10.29 5.64 10.88
N ILE A 116 -10.07 4.38 10.46
CA ILE A 116 -11.13 3.50 9.95
C ILE A 116 -12.00 2.94 11.09
N GLY A 117 -11.47 2.86 12.30
CA GLY A 117 -12.14 2.24 13.44
C GLY A 117 -12.17 0.70 13.37
N ILE A 118 -11.03 0.11 12.98
CA ILE A 118 -10.77 -1.33 12.89
C ILE A 118 -9.48 -1.70 13.61
N PRO A 119 -9.22 -2.97 13.98
CA PRO A 119 -7.99 -3.34 14.65
C PRO A 119 -6.78 -3.30 13.72
N VAL A 120 -5.59 -3.12 14.28
CA VAL A 120 -4.34 -3.50 13.62
C VAL A 120 -4.26 -5.03 13.61
N ARG A 121 -4.16 -5.63 12.44
CA ARG A 121 -4.09 -7.08 12.31
C ARG A 121 -2.65 -7.57 12.29
N ARG A 122 -1.85 -7.05 11.39
CA ARG A 122 -0.45 -7.44 11.25
C ARG A 122 0.42 -6.29 10.81
N TYR A 123 1.63 -6.31 11.30
CA TYR A 123 2.74 -5.51 10.87
C TYR A 123 3.93 -6.46 10.80
N LEU A 124 4.26 -6.95 9.61
CA LEU A 124 5.24 -8.02 9.47
C LEU A 124 6.30 -7.68 8.42
N ALA A 125 7.55 -7.87 8.84
CA ALA A 125 8.61 -8.19 7.88
C ALA A 125 8.47 -9.66 7.49
N LYS A 126 8.88 -10.02 6.27
CA LYS A 126 8.77 -11.39 5.72
C LYS A 126 9.28 -12.50 6.65
N ARG A 127 10.30 -12.23 7.50
CA ARG A 127 10.85 -13.21 8.49
C ARG A 127 9.89 -13.55 9.62
N ASP A 128 8.89 -12.73 9.88
CA ASP A 128 7.93 -12.94 10.95
C ASP A 128 6.77 -13.85 10.53
N TYR A 129 6.77 -14.32 9.27
CA TYR A 129 5.83 -15.32 8.77
C TYR A 129 6.17 -16.70 9.35
N LYS A 130 5.32 -17.19 10.24
CA LYS A 130 5.43 -18.53 10.84
C LYS A 130 5.09 -19.68 9.87
N TYR A 131 4.59 -19.37 8.67
CA TYR A 131 4.12 -20.34 7.70
C TYR A 131 4.81 -20.13 6.36
N PRO A 132 5.99 -20.75 6.15
CA PRO A 132 6.70 -20.67 4.87
C PRO A 132 5.96 -21.35 3.71
N GLU A 133 4.92 -22.13 3.99
CA GLU A 133 4.18 -22.96 3.02
C GLU A 133 2.99 -22.24 2.40
N GLU A 134 2.53 -21.12 2.94
CA GLU A 134 1.49 -20.33 2.30
C GLU A 134 2.10 -19.58 1.11
N SER A 135 1.72 -19.99 -0.10
CA SER A 135 2.15 -19.52 -1.41
C SER A 135 1.91 -18.03 -1.70
N PHE A 136 1.78 -17.21 -0.69
CA PHE A 136 1.69 -15.74 -0.75
C PHE A 136 2.97 -15.07 -1.24
N LEU A 137 4.07 -15.78 -1.31
CA LEU A 137 5.37 -15.28 -1.76
C LEU A 137 5.35 -14.73 -3.19
N GLY A 138 4.47 -15.23 -4.05
CA GLY A 138 4.32 -14.74 -5.42
C GLY A 138 3.67 -13.35 -5.51
N SER A 139 2.90 -12.91 -4.51
CA SER A 139 2.24 -11.61 -4.49
C SER A 139 3.12 -10.48 -3.94
N LEU A 140 4.21 -10.80 -3.29
CA LEU A 140 5.14 -9.83 -2.70
C LEU A 140 6.35 -9.51 -3.58
N ALA A 141 6.29 -9.84 -4.87
CA ALA A 141 7.40 -9.62 -5.80
C ALA A 141 7.84 -8.16 -5.89
N ILE A 142 6.94 -7.20 -5.71
CA ILE A 142 7.27 -5.78 -5.68
C ILE A 142 8.19 -5.44 -4.50
N ILE A 143 7.97 -6.04 -3.35
CA ILE A 143 8.81 -5.86 -2.16
C ILE A 143 10.19 -6.48 -2.34
N GLU A 144 10.26 -7.63 -3.03
CA GLU A 144 11.49 -8.43 -3.16
C GLU A 144 12.39 -7.96 -4.30
N LYS A 145 11.80 -7.47 -5.40
CA LYS A 145 12.51 -7.25 -6.66
C LYS A 145 12.75 -5.78 -6.98
N THR A 146 12.20 -4.86 -6.19
CA THR A 146 12.50 -3.43 -6.35
C THR A 146 13.80 -3.07 -5.62
N ARG A 147 14.56 -2.12 -6.23
CA ARG A 147 15.84 -1.64 -5.67
C ARG A 147 15.68 -0.68 -4.51
N ILE A 148 14.49 -0.10 -4.36
CA ILE A 148 14.14 0.80 -3.26
C ILE A 148 13.20 0.11 -2.28
N PRO A 149 13.14 0.57 -1.02
CA PRO A 149 12.20 0.02 -0.05
C PRO A 149 10.76 0.21 -0.50
N PHE A 150 10.01 -0.87 -0.54
CA PHE A 150 8.57 -0.87 -0.78
C PHE A 150 7.81 -1.34 0.46
N PHE A 151 6.67 -0.69 0.68
CA PHE A 151 5.69 -1.04 1.70
C PHE A 151 4.38 -1.43 1.00
N LEU A 152 3.95 -2.68 1.13
CA LEU A 152 2.62 -3.10 0.70
C LEU A 152 1.65 -2.81 1.84
N TYR A 153 0.61 -2.04 1.56
CA TYR A 153 -0.37 -1.60 2.54
C TYR A 153 -1.78 -2.05 2.18
N GLU A 154 -2.43 -2.72 3.11
CA GLU A 154 -3.80 -3.19 3.05
C GLU A 154 -4.61 -2.50 4.15
N PRO A 155 -5.25 -1.36 3.85
CA PRO A 155 -5.95 -0.56 4.85
C PRO A 155 -7.10 -1.31 5.53
N CYS A 156 -7.79 -2.20 4.79
CA CYS A 156 -8.91 -2.96 5.33
C CYS A 156 -9.26 -4.16 4.45
N PHE A 157 -10.23 -4.97 4.90
CA PHE A 157 -10.84 -6.04 4.11
C PHE A 157 -11.94 -5.54 3.19
N LEU A 158 -12.12 -6.23 2.05
CA LEU A 158 -13.16 -5.96 1.05
C LEU A 158 -14.56 -6.50 1.45
N ASN A 159 -14.73 -6.91 2.71
CA ASN A 159 -16.04 -7.29 3.25
C ASN A 159 -16.88 -6.05 3.61
N GLU A 160 -18.17 -6.26 3.82
CA GLU A 160 -19.12 -5.16 4.10
C GLU A 160 -18.73 -4.34 5.32
N LYS A 161 -18.32 -5.01 6.40
CA LYS A 161 -18.00 -4.38 7.69
C LYS A 161 -16.85 -3.38 7.60
N ASP A 162 -15.73 -3.81 7.06
CA ASP A 162 -14.52 -2.99 7.00
C ASP A 162 -14.60 -1.95 5.87
N LEU A 163 -15.00 -2.39 4.68
CA LEU A 163 -15.04 -1.52 3.51
C LEU A 163 -16.05 -0.37 3.67
N THR A 164 -17.20 -0.61 4.29
CA THR A 164 -18.17 0.47 4.57
C THR A 164 -17.60 1.53 5.52
N LYS A 165 -16.81 1.14 6.50
CA LYS A 165 -16.13 2.09 7.38
C LYS A 165 -15.05 2.87 6.64
N TYR A 166 -14.20 2.16 5.89
CA TYR A 166 -13.13 2.75 5.10
C TYR A 166 -13.65 3.80 4.11
N LEU A 167 -14.70 3.51 3.34
CA LEU A 167 -15.24 4.43 2.34
C LEU A 167 -15.74 5.76 2.91
N LYS A 168 -16.11 5.80 4.19
CA LYS A 168 -16.51 7.04 4.88
C LYS A 168 -15.31 7.95 5.18
N VAL A 169 -14.12 7.40 5.31
CA VAL A 169 -12.91 8.09 5.78
C VAL A 169 -11.71 7.95 4.83
N GLU A 170 -11.90 7.40 3.64
CA GLU A 170 -10.82 7.09 2.70
C GLU A 170 -9.90 8.29 2.41
N ARG A 171 -10.46 9.49 2.25
CA ARG A 171 -9.68 10.72 2.04
C ARG A 171 -8.77 11.04 3.22
N GLN A 172 -9.22 10.77 4.45
CA GLN A 172 -8.43 10.99 5.65
C GLN A 172 -7.29 9.96 5.74
N VAL A 173 -7.56 8.70 5.40
CA VAL A 173 -6.55 7.63 5.37
C VAL A 173 -5.42 7.99 4.42
N TRP A 174 -5.72 8.34 3.17
CA TRP A 174 -4.67 8.62 2.17
C TRP A 174 -3.96 9.95 2.40
N ARG A 175 -4.65 10.91 2.98
CA ARG A 175 -4.04 12.13 3.49
C ARG A 175 -3.00 11.84 4.58
N MET A 176 -3.36 11.03 5.57
CA MET A 176 -2.48 10.62 6.66
C MET A 176 -1.25 9.85 6.12
N VAL A 177 -1.42 8.97 5.14
CA VAL A 177 -0.31 8.25 4.51
C VAL A 177 0.72 9.21 3.95
N ILE A 178 0.30 10.21 3.16
CA ILE A 178 1.21 11.21 2.59
C ILE A 178 1.89 12.02 3.70
N GLU A 179 1.13 12.54 4.65
CA GLU A 179 1.66 13.35 5.76
C GLU A 179 2.68 12.56 6.58
N THR A 180 2.44 11.27 6.83
CA THR A 180 3.39 10.40 7.52
C THR A 180 4.71 10.23 6.76
N TYR A 181 4.66 10.08 5.43
CA TYR A 181 5.88 10.07 4.62
C TYR A 181 6.60 11.42 4.69
N GLU A 182 5.89 12.54 4.48
CA GLU A 182 6.48 13.88 4.48
C GLU A 182 7.21 14.21 5.79
N GLU A 183 6.58 13.96 6.92
CA GLU A 183 7.14 14.25 8.24
C GLU A 183 8.43 13.47 8.51
N ASN A 184 8.45 12.20 8.09
CA ASN A 184 9.61 11.35 8.31
C ASN A 184 10.73 11.58 7.30
N LEU A 185 10.42 12.16 6.14
CA LEU A 185 11.38 12.44 5.08
C LEU A 185 12.07 13.81 5.26
N LYS A 186 11.46 14.76 5.96
CA LYS A 186 12.06 16.07 6.31
C LYS A 186 13.09 15.98 7.44
N SER A 187 13.14 14.84 8.14
CA SER A 187 14.07 14.63 9.27
C SER A 187 15.45 14.06 8.85
N PHE A 188 15.75 14.07 7.56
CA PHE A 188 17.04 13.72 6.95
C PHE A 188 17.50 14.82 5.99
#